data_8be55e212be6fe11592fa7b4cd691482
#
_entry.id   8be55e212be6fe11592fa7b4cd691482
#
_cell.length_a   1.000
_cell.length_b   1.000
_cell.length_c   1.000
_cell.angle_alpha   90.00
_cell.angle_beta   90.00
_cell.angle_gamma   90.00
#
_symmetry.space_group_name_H-M   'P 1'
#
loop_
_entity.id
_entity.type
_entity.pdbx_description
1 polymer ?
#
loop_
_entity_poly.entity_id
_entity_poly.type
_entity_poly.pdbx_seq_one_letter_code
_entity_poly.pdbx_strand_id
1 'polypeptide(L)'
;KGHGWANLQSTHINLSFHGDEEFGKLHAAIRALLPLIPAVAASSPFLDSKYCGFLDGRIETYRHNQEKIPSITGKVIPEAVFTYKDYEEQIFNKVKADIAPYDPDHLLNHFFLNSRGAIARFDRGAIEIRLVDIQECPDADIAIAEWEVAVLKCLVEVKFANESQIRALDTDALAKILLATTRFAEKTVINDRDFLNVWNIDASEI
;
A
#
# COMPACT_ATOMS: atom_id res chain seq x y z
N LYS A 1 -7.75 -17.58 -16.73
CA LYS A 1 -6.82 -16.55 -17.26
C LYS A 1 -7.20 -15.24 -16.58
N GLY A 2 -6.25 -14.61 -15.87
CA GLY A 2 -6.46 -13.31 -15.28
C GLY A 2 -6.47 -12.18 -16.34
N HIS A 3 -7.12 -11.09 -16.03
CA HIS A 3 -7.15 -9.90 -16.89
C HIS A 3 -5.85 -9.06 -16.81
N GLY A 4 -4.90 -9.47 -15.97
CA GLY A 4 -3.67 -8.72 -15.71
C GLY A 4 -3.98 -7.34 -15.14
N TRP A 5 -3.45 -6.28 -15.77
CA TRP A 5 -3.71 -4.90 -15.42
C TRP A 5 -4.95 -4.28 -16.09
N ALA A 6 -5.63 -5.02 -16.97
CA ALA A 6 -6.87 -4.55 -17.59
C ALA A 6 -7.97 -4.45 -16.52
N ASN A 7 -8.72 -3.36 -16.53
CA ASN A 7 -9.80 -3.08 -15.59
C ASN A 7 -9.40 -2.91 -14.11
N LEU A 8 -8.10 -2.71 -13.83
CA LEU A 8 -7.59 -2.40 -12.49
C LEU A 8 -7.32 -0.89 -12.36
N GLN A 9 -8.37 -0.10 -12.47
CA GLN A 9 -8.27 1.35 -12.34
C GLN A 9 -8.19 1.77 -10.88
N SER A 10 -7.39 2.81 -10.62
CA SER A 10 -7.20 3.35 -9.28
C SER A 10 -6.89 4.84 -9.33
N THR A 11 -7.22 5.53 -8.26
CA THR A 11 -6.73 6.88 -8.00
C THR A 11 -5.37 6.79 -7.34
N HIS A 12 -4.38 7.52 -7.84
CA HIS A 12 -3.02 7.55 -7.30
C HIS A 12 -2.71 8.90 -6.65
N ILE A 13 -2.04 8.85 -5.51
CA ILE A 13 -1.59 10.03 -4.78
C ILE A 13 -0.07 10.02 -4.74
N ASN A 14 0.56 11.12 -5.18
CA ASN A 14 2.00 11.30 -5.12
C ASN A 14 2.34 12.33 -4.04
N LEU A 15 3.11 11.92 -3.04
CA LEU A 15 3.55 12.76 -1.94
C LEU A 15 5.06 12.96 -2.00
N SER A 16 5.49 14.20 -2.07
CA SER A 16 6.92 14.55 -2.16
C SER A 16 7.64 14.36 -0.84
N PHE A 17 8.93 14.03 -0.92
CA PHE A 17 9.87 13.99 0.19
C PHE A 17 11.25 14.49 -0.23
N HIS A 18 12.05 14.93 0.74
CA HIS A 18 13.44 15.33 0.54
C HIS A 18 14.34 14.60 1.52
N GLY A 19 15.31 13.82 0.98
CA GLY A 19 16.26 13.05 1.78
C GLY A 19 15.64 11.87 2.55
N ASP A 20 16.50 11.11 3.22
CA ASP A 20 16.13 9.88 3.92
C ASP A 20 15.25 10.12 5.15
N GLU A 21 15.40 11.26 5.83
CA GLU A 21 14.62 11.56 7.02
C GLU A 21 13.13 11.72 6.70
N GLU A 22 12.82 12.58 5.72
CA GLU A 22 11.42 12.78 5.29
C GLU A 22 10.86 11.53 4.63
N PHE A 23 11.67 10.86 3.78
CA PHE A 23 11.30 9.57 3.21
C PHE A 23 10.91 8.57 4.29
N GLY A 24 11.76 8.38 5.30
CA GLY A 24 11.53 7.39 6.35
C GLY A 24 10.28 7.66 7.18
N LYS A 25 10.02 8.92 7.53
CA LYS A 25 8.79 9.34 8.24
C LYS A 25 7.54 9.10 7.40
N LEU A 26 7.56 9.57 6.15
CA LEU A 26 6.43 9.44 5.24
C LEU A 26 6.15 7.98 4.88
N HIS A 27 7.20 7.19 4.59
CA HIS A 27 7.06 5.78 4.27
C HIS A 27 6.49 4.97 5.44
N ALA A 28 6.93 5.24 6.67
CA ALA A 28 6.38 4.62 7.87
C ALA A 28 4.88 4.95 8.05
N ALA A 29 4.52 6.23 7.91
CA ALA A 29 3.13 6.69 8.00
C ALA A 29 2.24 6.04 6.92
N ILE A 30 2.72 5.99 5.68
CA ILE A 30 2.00 5.34 4.57
C ILE A 30 1.80 3.86 4.87
N ARG A 31 2.81 3.12 5.34
CA ARG A 31 2.66 1.70 5.71
C ARG A 31 1.56 1.48 6.75
N ALA A 32 1.44 2.38 7.73
CA ALA A 32 0.38 2.32 8.73
C ALA A 32 -1.01 2.60 8.14
N LEU A 33 -1.12 3.48 7.14
CA LEU A 33 -2.38 3.86 6.51
C LEU A 33 -2.88 2.83 5.48
N LEU A 34 -1.97 2.25 4.68
CA LEU A 34 -2.32 1.34 3.57
C LEU A 34 -3.38 0.28 3.92
N PRO A 35 -3.32 -0.40 5.08
CA PRO A 35 -4.32 -1.40 5.44
C PRO A 35 -5.74 -0.87 5.60
N LEU A 36 -5.91 0.43 5.84
CA LEU A 36 -7.21 1.06 6.05
C LEU A 36 -7.84 1.60 4.75
N ILE A 37 -7.05 1.75 3.69
CA ILE A 37 -7.55 2.32 2.43
C ILE A 37 -8.76 1.55 1.89
N PRO A 38 -8.76 0.19 1.82
CA PRO A 38 -9.93 -0.53 1.33
C PRO A 38 -11.16 -0.38 2.22
N ALA A 39 -11.00 -0.08 3.51
CA ALA A 39 -12.14 0.16 4.39
C ALA A 39 -12.92 1.42 4.01
N VAL A 40 -12.26 2.39 3.37
CA VAL A 40 -12.83 3.69 2.96
C VAL A 40 -13.15 3.71 1.47
N ALA A 41 -12.34 3.03 0.63
CA ALA A 41 -12.34 3.21 -0.82
C ALA A 41 -12.83 1.99 -1.62
N ALA A 42 -13.12 0.84 -0.98
CA ALA A 42 -13.55 -0.36 -1.71
C ALA A 42 -14.82 -0.11 -2.53
N SER A 43 -14.75 -0.30 -3.84
CA SER A 43 -15.85 -0.04 -4.78
C SER A 43 -15.92 -1.04 -5.94
N SER A 44 -15.18 -2.16 -5.89
CA SER A 44 -15.07 -3.13 -6.99
C SER A 44 -15.47 -4.56 -6.60
N PRO A 45 -16.71 -4.80 -6.05
CA PRO A 45 -17.12 -6.12 -5.59
C PRO A 45 -17.48 -7.08 -6.73
N PHE A 46 -17.62 -6.60 -7.95
CA PHE A 46 -18.04 -7.39 -9.11
C PHE A 46 -16.94 -7.41 -10.18
N LEU A 47 -16.56 -8.62 -10.60
CA LEU A 47 -15.67 -8.87 -11.74
C LEU A 47 -16.41 -9.72 -12.77
N ASP A 48 -16.41 -9.31 -14.04
CA ASP A 48 -17.12 -10.01 -15.12
C ASP A 48 -18.59 -10.33 -14.77
N SER A 49 -19.30 -9.36 -14.18
CA SER A 49 -20.71 -9.47 -13.76
C SER A 49 -20.96 -10.48 -12.66
N LYS A 50 -19.93 -10.91 -11.92
CA LYS A 50 -20.03 -11.85 -10.80
C LYS A 50 -19.45 -11.25 -9.53
N TYR A 51 -20.12 -11.46 -8.42
CA TYR A 51 -19.55 -11.12 -7.12
C TYR A 51 -18.27 -11.94 -6.88
N CYS A 52 -17.16 -11.25 -6.63
CA CYS A 52 -15.83 -11.88 -6.50
C CYS A 52 -15.49 -12.36 -5.08
N GLY A 53 -16.35 -12.09 -4.10
CA GLY A 53 -16.13 -12.48 -2.69
C GLY A 53 -15.31 -11.45 -1.88
N PHE A 54 -14.98 -10.32 -2.48
CA PHE A 54 -14.27 -9.19 -1.89
C PHE A 54 -15.01 -7.90 -2.21
N LEU A 55 -14.94 -6.91 -1.33
CA LEU A 55 -15.50 -5.59 -1.60
C LEU A 55 -14.54 -4.75 -2.44
N ASP A 56 -13.23 -4.98 -2.31
CA ASP A 56 -12.20 -4.49 -3.21
C ASP A 56 -11.62 -5.65 -4.04
N GLY A 57 -12.34 -6.03 -5.08
CA GLY A 57 -11.92 -7.09 -6.01
C GLY A 57 -10.69 -6.70 -6.83
N ARG A 58 -10.45 -5.39 -6.99
CA ARG A 58 -9.28 -4.86 -7.67
C ARG A 58 -8.00 -5.18 -6.90
N ILE A 59 -7.92 -4.93 -5.59
CA ILE A 59 -6.74 -5.28 -4.78
C ILE A 59 -6.55 -6.79 -4.73
N GLU A 60 -7.63 -7.58 -4.63
CA GLU A 60 -7.52 -9.04 -4.70
C GLU A 60 -6.90 -9.50 -6.02
N THR A 61 -7.29 -8.92 -7.16
CA THR A 61 -6.67 -9.20 -8.45
C THR A 61 -5.22 -8.70 -8.51
N TYR A 62 -4.99 -7.48 -8.01
CA TYR A 62 -3.68 -6.81 -8.00
C TYR A 62 -2.62 -7.67 -7.30
N ARG A 63 -2.91 -8.22 -6.14
CA ARG A 63 -1.97 -9.02 -5.35
C ARG A 63 -1.58 -10.34 -6.01
N HIS A 64 -2.36 -10.82 -6.99
CA HIS A 64 -2.10 -12.06 -7.74
C HIS A 64 -1.48 -11.84 -9.12
N ASN A 65 -1.47 -10.61 -9.63
CA ASN A 65 -0.98 -10.33 -10.98
C ASN A 65 0.47 -10.74 -11.22
N GLN A 66 1.29 -10.77 -10.18
CA GLN A 66 2.73 -11.03 -10.26
C GLN A 66 3.14 -12.34 -9.55
N GLU A 67 2.25 -13.33 -9.49
CA GLU A 67 2.51 -14.62 -8.81
C GLU A 67 3.75 -15.36 -9.31
N LYS A 68 4.13 -15.17 -10.58
CA LYS A 68 5.35 -15.78 -11.15
C LYS A 68 6.62 -15.20 -10.56
N ILE A 69 6.62 -13.92 -10.17
CA ILE A 69 7.75 -13.21 -9.59
C ILE A 69 7.24 -12.41 -8.40
N PRO A 70 7.03 -13.09 -7.25
CA PRO A 70 6.37 -12.49 -6.08
C PRO A 70 7.07 -11.25 -5.52
N SER A 71 8.39 -11.12 -5.72
CA SER A 71 9.15 -9.94 -5.26
C SER A 71 8.69 -8.62 -5.91
N ILE A 72 8.04 -8.67 -7.06
CA ILE A 72 7.51 -7.49 -7.75
C ILE A 72 6.41 -6.81 -6.92
N THR A 73 5.50 -7.60 -6.35
CA THR A 73 4.37 -7.08 -5.53
C THR A 73 4.66 -7.15 -4.03
N GLY A 74 5.50 -8.11 -3.62
CA GLY A 74 5.69 -8.40 -2.20
C GLY A 74 4.37 -8.80 -1.55
N LYS A 75 4.10 -8.23 -0.38
CA LYS A 75 2.82 -8.41 0.35
C LYS A 75 1.81 -7.27 0.08
N VAL A 76 2.00 -6.50 -0.98
CA VAL A 76 1.34 -5.22 -1.26
C VAL A 76 1.78 -4.13 -0.26
N ILE A 77 1.75 -4.42 1.04
CA ILE A 77 2.36 -3.56 2.05
C ILE A 77 3.88 -3.55 1.84
N PRO A 78 4.51 -2.37 1.67
CA PRO A 78 5.96 -2.29 1.54
C PRO A 78 6.68 -2.78 2.80
N GLU A 79 7.89 -3.27 2.64
CA GLU A 79 8.79 -3.66 3.72
C GLU A 79 9.09 -2.48 4.66
N ALA A 80 9.49 -2.79 5.91
CA ALA A 80 9.86 -1.78 6.91
C ALA A 80 11.25 -1.21 6.62
N VAL A 81 11.37 -0.42 5.57
CA VAL A 81 12.60 0.24 5.10
C VAL A 81 12.42 1.74 5.15
N PHE A 82 13.43 2.49 5.65
CA PHE A 82 13.27 3.91 5.96
C PHE A 82 14.41 4.77 5.43
N THR A 83 15.29 4.20 4.60
CA THR A 83 16.33 4.91 3.86
C THR A 83 16.35 4.44 2.41
N TYR A 84 16.91 5.26 1.50
CA TYR A 84 17.13 4.86 0.12
C TYR A 84 17.94 3.56 0.03
N LYS A 85 19.00 3.45 0.83
CA LYS A 85 19.87 2.28 0.84
C LYS A 85 19.12 1.01 1.20
N ASP A 86 18.32 1.04 2.28
CA ASP A 86 17.52 -0.12 2.70
C ASP A 86 16.49 -0.51 1.64
N TYR A 87 15.87 0.49 1.01
CA TYR A 87 14.89 0.27 -0.05
C TYR A 87 15.54 -0.37 -1.29
N GLU A 88 16.73 0.11 -1.67
CA GLU A 88 17.50 -0.48 -2.76
C GLU A 88 17.89 -1.93 -2.45
N GLU A 89 18.44 -2.20 -1.26
CA GLU A 89 18.92 -3.52 -0.88
C GLU A 89 17.78 -4.54 -0.73
N GLN A 90 16.69 -4.17 -0.07
CA GLN A 90 15.63 -5.12 0.29
C GLN A 90 14.54 -5.24 -0.78
N ILE A 91 14.34 -4.23 -1.61
CA ILE A 91 13.27 -4.22 -2.62
C ILE A 91 13.84 -4.25 -4.03
N PHE A 92 14.58 -3.22 -4.44
CA PHE A 92 15.01 -3.10 -5.84
C PHE A 92 15.97 -4.19 -6.27
N ASN A 93 16.99 -4.50 -5.46
CA ASN A 93 17.97 -5.55 -5.80
C ASN A 93 17.32 -6.92 -5.85
N LYS A 94 16.34 -7.20 -4.99
CA LYS A 94 15.57 -8.45 -5.03
C LYS A 94 14.73 -8.55 -6.30
N VAL A 95 14.01 -7.47 -6.68
CA VAL A 95 13.24 -7.43 -7.92
C VAL A 95 14.15 -7.60 -9.13
N LYS A 96 15.31 -6.90 -9.18
CA LYS A 96 16.30 -7.03 -10.26
C LYS A 96 16.82 -8.47 -10.38
N ALA A 97 17.14 -9.11 -9.27
CA ALA A 97 17.65 -10.48 -9.27
C ALA A 97 16.60 -11.49 -9.77
N ASP A 98 15.35 -11.36 -9.29
CA ASP A 98 14.27 -12.30 -9.62
C ASP A 98 13.75 -12.12 -11.06
N ILE A 99 13.83 -10.90 -11.64
CA ILE A 99 13.43 -10.65 -13.03
C ILE A 99 14.51 -11.00 -14.05
N ALA A 100 15.80 -10.99 -13.67
CA ALA A 100 16.91 -11.18 -14.58
C ALA A 100 16.79 -12.41 -15.53
N PRO A 101 16.31 -13.59 -15.09
CA PRO A 101 16.10 -14.72 -15.99
C PRO A 101 15.05 -14.49 -17.08
N TYR A 102 14.16 -13.50 -16.90
CA TYR A 102 13.06 -13.18 -17.81
C TYR A 102 13.32 -11.93 -18.65
N ASP A 103 14.40 -11.22 -18.36
CA ASP A 103 14.79 -9.97 -19.02
C ASP A 103 16.27 -10.02 -19.46
N PRO A 104 16.64 -10.92 -20.42
CA PRO A 104 18.01 -11.08 -20.88
C PRO A 104 18.58 -9.83 -21.56
N ASP A 105 17.70 -8.98 -22.12
CA ASP A 105 18.08 -7.75 -22.80
C ASP A 105 18.09 -6.51 -21.88
N HIS A 106 17.80 -6.71 -20.59
CA HIS A 106 17.76 -5.65 -19.55
C HIS A 106 16.85 -4.46 -19.92
N LEU A 107 15.70 -4.73 -20.52
CA LEU A 107 14.72 -3.74 -20.97
C LEU A 107 13.80 -3.27 -19.83
N LEU A 108 13.62 -4.11 -18.80
CA LEU A 108 12.68 -3.86 -17.73
C LEU A 108 13.30 -3.01 -16.60
N ASN A 109 12.77 -1.81 -16.42
CA ASN A 109 13.21 -0.92 -15.37
C ASN A 109 12.55 -1.28 -14.03
N HIS A 110 13.36 -1.53 -12.99
CA HIS A 110 12.90 -1.91 -11.65
C HIS A 110 11.97 -0.88 -10.99
N PHE A 111 12.06 0.41 -11.32
CA PHE A 111 11.13 1.43 -10.84
C PHE A 111 9.69 1.20 -11.32
N PHE A 112 9.54 0.69 -12.55
CA PHE A 112 8.21 0.36 -13.10
C PHE A 112 7.73 -1.03 -12.72
N LEU A 113 8.64 -1.94 -12.38
CA LEU A 113 8.28 -3.29 -11.96
C LEU A 113 7.70 -3.32 -10.54
N ASN A 114 8.19 -2.47 -9.64
CA ASN A 114 7.72 -2.45 -8.26
C ASN A 114 6.21 -2.18 -8.21
N SER A 115 5.46 -3.18 -7.71
CA SER A 115 4.00 -3.17 -7.65
C SER A 115 3.47 -3.26 -6.21
N ARG A 116 4.17 -2.68 -5.26
CA ARG A 116 3.64 -2.52 -3.90
C ARG A 116 2.52 -1.48 -3.87
N GLY A 117 1.72 -1.49 -2.83
CA GLY A 117 0.62 -0.53 -2.65
C GLY A 117 1.07 0.92 -2.49
N ALA A 118 2.33 1.11 -2.10
CA ALA A 118 3.03 2.39 -2.18
C ALA A 118 4.43 2.17 -2.76
N ILE A 119 4.87 3.04 -3.67
CA ILE A 119 6.13 2.93 -4.39
C ILE A 119 6.94 4.18 -4.18
N ALA A 120 8.17 4.01 -3.67
CA ALA A 120 9.12 5.11 -3.60
C ALA A 120 9.71 5.38 -4.99
N ARG A 121 9.45 6.56 -5.52
CA ARG A 121 9.98 7.08 -6.76
C ARG A 121 11.12 8.06 -6.43
N PHE A 122 12.27 7.51 -6.03
CA PHE A 122 13.45 8.31 -5.69
C PHE A 122 13.95 9.17 -6.87
N ASP A 123 13.70 8.71 -8.10
CA ASP A 123 13.96 9.47 -9.32
C ASP A 123 13.11 10.74 -9.44
N ARG A 124 12.01 10.84 -8.69
CA ARG A 124 11.06 11.97 -8.67
C ARG A 124 10.95 12.64 -7.31
N GLY A 125 11.61 12.11 -6.28
CA GLY A 125 11.46 12.58 -4.90
C GLY A 125 10.04 12.48 -4.36
N ALA A 126 9.34 11.36 -4.67
CA ALA A 126 7.97 11.16 -4.24
C ALA A 126 7.66 9.69 -3.90
N ILE A 127 6.68 9.47 -3.00
CA ILE A 127 6.06 8.17 -2.80
C ILE A 127 4.67 8.20 -3.47
N GLU A 128 4.42 7.22 -4.33
CA GLU A 128 3.15 7.03 -5.02
C GLU A 128 2.31 5.98 -4.28
N ILE A 129 1.18 6.40 -3.71
CA ILE A 129 0.14 5.51 -3.15
C ILE A 129 -0.81 5.13 -4.27
N ARG A 130 -1.17 3.84 -4.38
CA ARG A 130 -1.96 3.32 -5.50
C ARG A 130 -3.07 2.33 -5.11
N LEU A 131 -3.43 2.29 -3.84
CA LEU A 131 -4.45 1.35 -3.35
C LEU A 131 -5.88 1.88 -3.40
N VAL A 132 -6.09 3.17 -3.68
CA VAL A 132 -7.43 3.75 -3.76
C VAL A 132 -8.18 3.17 -4.94
N ASP A 133 -9.27 2.45 -4.68
CA ASP A 133 -10.20 1.99 -5.71
C ASP A 133 -10.94 3.20 -6.30
N ILE A 134 -11.13 3.23 -7.62
CA ILE A 134 -11.78 4.37 -8.27
C ILE A 134 -13.26 4.43 -7.85
N GLN A 135 -13.74 5.62 -7.56
CA GLN A 135 -15.10 5.84 -7.08
C GLN A 135 -16.06 6.17 -8.23
N GLU A 136 -17.37 6.26 -7.92
CA GLU A 136 -18.42 6.54 -8.89
C GLU A 136 -18.35 7.96 -9.45
N CYS A 137 -17.67 8.89 -8.76
CA CYS A 137 -17.50 10.25 -9.21
C CYS A 137 -16.19 10.87 -8.74
N PRO A 138 -15.62 11.85 -9.48
CA PRO A 138 -14.36 12.48 -9.13
C PRO A 138 -14.36 13.16 -7.75
N ASP A 139 -15.49 13.68 -7.28
CA ASP A 139 -15.57 14.34 -5.97
C ASP A 139 -15.32 13.35 -4.83
N ALA A 140 -15.78 12.09 -4.97
CA ALA A 140 -15.51 11.04 -4.00
C ALA A 140 -14.03 10.62 -4.01
N ASP A 141 -13.40 10.50 -5.19
CA ASP A 141 -11.95 10.26 -5.29
C ASP A 141 -11.13 11.36 -4.60
N ILE A 142 -11.52 12.63 -4.83
CA ILE A 142 -10.85 13.78 -4.22
C ILE A 142 -11.03 13.76 -2.69
N ALA A 143 -12.23 13.48 -2.20
CA ALA A 143 -12.50 13.42 -0.76
C ALA A 143 -11.67 12.33 -0.07
N ILE A 144 -11.50 11.17 -0.70
CA ILE A 144 -10.64 10.08 -0.19
C ILE A 144 -9.17 10.55 -0.18
N ALA A 145 -8.70 11.18 -1.26
CA ALA A 145 -7.34 11.71 -1.34
C ALA A 145 -7.07 12.77 -0.27
N GLU A 146 -8.01 13.67 -0.02
CA GLU A 146 -7.92 14.68 1.06
C GLU A 146 -7.88 14.02 2.44
N TRP A 147 -8.70 13.00 2.67
CA TRP A 147 -8.69 12.21 3.90
C TRP A 147 -7.33 11.54 4.12
N GLU A 148 -6.78 10.86 3.10
CA GLU A 148 -5.46 10.23 3.20
C GLU A 148 -4.37 11.23 3.57
N VAL A 149 -4.33 12.38 2.89
CA VAL A 149 -3.36 13.43 3.16
C VAL A 149 -3.50 13.97 4.59
N ALA A 150 -4.73 14.18 5.07
CA ALA A 150 -4.99 14.65 6.42
C ALA A 150 -4.52 13.64 7.48
N VAL A 151 -4.80 12.36 7.29
CA VAL A 151 -4.37 11.29 8.20
C VAL A 151 -2.85 11.15 8.18
N LEU A 152 -2.22 11.15 7.00
CA LEU A 152 -0.76 11.07 6.87
C LEU A 152 -0.06 12.26 7.56
N LYS A 153 -0.58 13.47 7.47
CA LYS A 153 -0.08 14.62 8.22
C LYS A 153 -0.11 14.37 9.73
N CYS A 154 -1.21 13.84 10.24
CA CYS A 154 -1.32 13.52 11.67
C CYS A 154 -0.29 12.44 12.11
N LEU A 155 -0.04 11.43 11.29
CA LEU A 155 0.96 10.38 11.57
C LEU A 155 2.39 10.94 11.51
N VAL A 156 2.73 11.72 10.48
CA VAL A 156 4.06 12.33 10.33
C VAL A 156 4.34 13.37 11.43
N GLU A 157 3.32 14.12 11.86
CA GLU A 157 3.39 15.08 12.97
C GLU A 157 3.30 14.41 14.35
N VAL A 158 3.32 13.07 14.41
CA VAL A 158 3.27 12.24 15.62
C VAL A 158 2.12 12.57 16.58
N LYS A 159 0.96 12.92 16.02
CA LYS A 159 -0.25 13.27 16.80
C LYS A 159 -0.95 12.06 17.41
N PHE A 160 -0.79 10.87 16.82
CA PHE A 160 -1.42 9.64 17.29
C PHE A 160 -0.44 8.77 18.07
N ALA A 161 0.74 8.52 17.52
CA ALA A 161 1.78 7.68 18.12
C ALA A 161 3.16 8.27 17.81
N ASN A 162 4.18 7.86 18.58
CA ASN A 162 5.54 8.25 18.27
C ASN A 162 6.09 7.51 17.04
N GLU A 163 7.11 8.08 16.41
CA GLU A 163 7.71 7.56 15.18
C GLU A 163 8.23 6.13 15.33
N SER A 164 8.78 5.77 16.50
CA SER A 164 9.31 4.42 16.72
C SER A 164 8.19 3.36 16.72
N GLN A 165 7.02 3.68 17.27
CA GLN A 165 5.86 2.78 17.24
C GLN A 165 5.36 2.58 15.81
N ILE A 166 5.27 3.66 15.01
CA ILE A 166 4.84 3.58 13.61
C ILE A 166 5.83 2.74 12.78
N ARG A 167 7.13 2.95 12.96
CA ARG A 167 8.18 2.19 12.28
C ARG A 167 8.22 0.71 12.67
N ALA A 168 7.84 0.39 13.92
CA ALA A 168 7.88 -0.96 14.46
C ALA A 168 6.74 -1.87 13.92
N LEU A 169 5.73 -1.32 13.22
CA LEU A 169 4.63 -2.11 12.69
C LEU A 169 5.13 -3.22 11.76
N ASP A 170 4.73 -4.45 12.09
CA ASP A 170 5.13 -5.64 11.33
C ASP A 170 4.43 -5.72 9.98
N THR A 171 5.19 -6.02 8.92
CA THR A 171 4.66 -6.08 7.54
C THR A 171 3.62 -7.19 7.37
N ASP A 172 3.77 -8.33 8.05
CA ASP A 172 2.83 -9.44 7.96
C ASP A 172 1.51 -9.13 8.68
N ALA A 173 1.59 -8.47 9.83
CA ALA A 173 0.42 -7.99 10.55
C ALA A 173 -0.37 -6.98 9.70
N LEU A 174 0.30 -5.99 9.11
CA LEU A 174 -0.32 -5.02 8.22
C LEU A 174 -0.93 -5.68 6.97
N ALA A 175 -0.26 -6.66 6.37
CA ALA A 175 -0.79 -7.38 5.21
C ALA A 175 -2.04 -8.22 5.56
N LYS A 176 -2.13 -8.77 6.77
CA LYS A 176 -3.34 -9.47 7.24
C LYS A 176 -4.51 -8.50 7.41
N ILE A 177 -4.28 -7.31 7.96
CA ILE A 177 -5.30 -6.27 8.08
C ILE A 177 -5.74 -5.83 6.68
N LEU A 178 -4.81 -5.56 5.77
CA LEU A 178 -5.12 -5.20 4.38
C LEU A 178 -6.01 -6.26 3.71
N LEU A 179 -5.69 -7.54 3.87
CA LEU A 179 -6.51 -8.62 3.29
C LEU A 179 -7.93 -8.65 3.87
N ALA A 180 -8.06 -8.40 5.16
CA ALA A 180 -9.36 -8.35 5.81
C ALA A 180 -10.18 -7.14 5.32
N THR A 181 -9.59 -5.94 5.23
CA THR A 181 -10.26 -4.73 4.72
C THR A 181 -10.59 -4.84 3.22
N THR A 182 -9.71 -5.46 2.42
CA THR A 182 -9.99 -5.79 1.00
C THR A 182 -11.26 -6.64 0.88
N ARG A 183 -11.48 -7.56 1.82
CA ARG A 183 -12.62 -8.47 1.78
C ARG A 183 -13.90 -7.88 2.37
N PHE A 184 -13.80 -7.17 3.49
CA PHE A 184 -14.95 -6.77 4.30
C PHE A 184 -15.14 -5.25 4.40
N ALA A 185 -14.23 -4.47 3.83
CA ALA A 185 -14.18 -3.00 3.88
C ALA A 185 -14.39 -2.49 5.32
N GLU A 186 -15.35 -1.58 5.52
CA GLU A 186 -15.70 -0.95 6.80
C GLU A 186 -16.18 -1.92 7.88
N LYS A 187 -16.54 -3.15 7.50
CA LYS A 187 -16.98 -4.20 8.44
C LYS A 187 -15.85 -5.02 9.03
N THR A 188 -14.62 -4.68 8.69
CA THR A 188 -13.44 -5.39 9.20
C THR A 188 -13.25 -5.12 10.69
N VAL A 189 -13.12 -6.18 11.48
CA VAL A 189 -12.71 -6.10 12.88
C VAL A 189 -11.20 -6.24 12.98
N ILE A 190 -10.52 -5.25 13.57
CA ILE A 190 -9.08 -5.21 13.74
C ILE A 190 -8.77 -5.44 15.22
N ASN A 191 -8.04 -6.54 15.52
CA ASN A 191 -7.68 -6.94 16.88
C ASN A 191 -6.16 -6.86 17.14
N ASP A 192 -5.38 -6.32 16.20
CA ASP A 192 -3.93 -6.17 16.34
C ASP A 192 -3.62 -5.00 17.27
N ARG A 193 -3.07 -5.30 18.44
CA ARG A 193 -2.83 -4.30 19.50
C ARG A 193 -1.79 -3.27 19.10
N ASP A 194 -0.72 -3.68 18.41
CA ASP A 194 0.35 -2.76 18.01
C ASP A 194 -0.20 -1.79 16.96
N PHE A 195 -1.03 -2.29 16.06
CA PHE A 195 -1.72 -1.45 15.07
C PHE A 195 -2.69 -0.47 15.75
N LEU A 196 -3.57 -0.95 16.65
CA LEU A 196 -4.52 -0.08 17.36
C LEU A 196 -3.82 0.99 18.20
N ASN A 197 -2.69 0.64 18.85
CA ASN A 197 -1.89 1.59 19.62
C ASN A 197 -1.36 2.76 18.77
N VAL A 198 -0.99 2.50 17.49
CA VAL A 198 -0.56 3.57 16.58
C VAL A 198 -1.68 4.57 16.29
N TRP A 199 -2.93 4.12 16.35
CA TRP A 199 -4.11 4.96 16.15
C TRP A 199 -4.69 5.54 17.45
N ASN A 200 -4.00 5.31 18.58
CA ASN A 200 -4.43 5.73 19.92
C ASN A 200 -5.83 5.17 20.28
N ILE A 201 -6.09 3.93 19.86
CA ILE A 201 -7.33 3.22 20.15
C ILE A 201 -7.06 2.20 21.25
N ASP A 202 -7.79 2.31 22.38
CA ASP A 202 -7.71 1.33 23.45
C ASP A 202 -8.53 0.08 23.07
N ALA A 203 -7.84 -1.07 22.95
CA ALA A 203 -8.50 -2.33 22.65
C ALA A 203 -9.45 -2.83 23.76
N SER A 204 -9.44 -2.20 24.94
CA SER A 204 -10.40 -2.48 26.03
C SER A 204 -11.74 -1.76 25.86
N GLU A 205 -11.82 -0.81 24.94
CA GLU A 205 -13.04 0.00 24.67
C GLU A 205 -13.85 -0.52 23.47
N ILE A 206 -13.40 -1.59 22.83
CA ILE A 206 -14.03 -2.24 21.69
C ILE A 206 -14.66 -3.58 22.14
#